data_992fa073fd745c2736f36f110261b725
#
_entry.id   992fa073fd745c2736f36f110261b725
#
_cell.length_a   1.000
_cell.length_b   1.000
_cell.length_c   1.000
_cell.angle_alpha   90.00
_cell.angle_beta   90.00
_cell.angle_gamma   90.00
#
_symmetry.space_group_name_H-M   'P 1'
#
loop_
_entity.id
_entity.type
_entity.pdbx_description
1 polymer ?
#
loop_
_entity_poly.entity_id
_entity_poly.type
_entity_poly.pdbx_seq_one_letter_code
_entity_poly.pdbx_strand_id
1 'polypeptide(L)' 'MAFEIRKREREGVVLLDLEGRLIVGDPAGQLREEILKLSSAGQNRIILNLQKVDFIDSTGLG' A
#
# COMPACT_ATOMS: atom_id res chain seq x y z
N MET A 1 6.02 -3.30 15.75
CA MET A 1 4.81 -3.69 15.03
C MET A 1 5.10 -3.69 13.56
N ALA A 2 4.80 -4.78 12.92
CA ALA A 2 5.08 -4.91 11.51
C ALA A 2 3.98 -4.28 10.67
N PHE A 3 4.37 -3.70 9.56
CA PHE A 3 3.46 -3.23 8.55
C PHE A 3 3.60 -4.17 7.36
N GLU A 4 2.49 -4.69 6.87
CA GLU A 4 2.52 -5.65 5.79
C GLU A 4 1.69 -5.19 4.62
N ILE A 5 2.16 -5.54 3.44
CA ILE A 5 1.46 -5.29 2.19
C ILE A 5 1.29 -6.63 1.49
N ARG A 6 0.05 -6.99 1.20
CA ARG A 6 -0.25 -8.21 0.46
C ARG A 6 -0.88 -7.82 -0.86
N LYS A 7 -0.32 -8.33 -1.93
CA LYS A 7 -0.77 -7.97 -3.27
C LYS A 7 -1.65 -9.08 -3.83
N ARG A 8 -2.80 -8.69 -4.35
CA ARG A 8 -3.68 -9.58 -5.09
C ARG A 8 -4.03 -8.90 -6.40
N GLU A 9 -4.28 -9.70 -7.41
CA GLU A 9 -4.61 -9.17 -8.72
C GLU A 9 -5.86 -9.86 -9.23
N ARG A 10 -6.78 -9.08 -9.79
CA ARG A 10 -8.03 -9.61 -10.26
C ARG A 10 -8.52 -8.76 -11.43
N GLU A 11 -8.65 -9.40 -12.59
CA GLU A 11 -9.22 -8.76 -13.79
C GLU A 11 -8.52 -7.44 -14.11
N GLY A 12 -7.20 -7.43 -14.01
CA GLY A 12 -6.43 -6.25 -14.34
C GLY A 12 -6.37 -5.21 -13.25
N VAL A 13 -6.97 -5.48 -12.08
CA VAL A 13 -6.94 -4.59 -10.95
C VAL A 13 -6.06 -5.18 -9.87
N VAL A 14 -5.14 -4.37 -9.37
CA VAL A 14 -4.26 -4.77 -8.27
C VAL A 14 -4.85 -4.31 -6.97
N LEU A 15 -4.99 -5.24 -6.03
CA LEU A 15 -5.45 -4.93 -4.68
C LEU A 15 -4.28 -5.05 -3.72
N LEU A 16 -4.04 -3.99 -2.98
CA LEU A 16 -3.02 -4.00 -1.95
C LEU A 16 -3.72 -4.03 -0.60
N ASP A 17 -3.65 -5.17 0.06
CA ASP A 17 -4.19 -5.33 1.41
C ASP A 17 -3.13 -4.88 2.38
N LEU A 18 -3.40 -3.80 3.08
CA LEU A 18 -2.46 -3.23 4.03
C LEU A 18 -2.85 -3.63 5.44
N GLU A 19 -1.84 -3.90 6.25
CA GLU A 19 -2.08 -4.32 7.62
C GLU A 19 -1.04 -3.69 8.53
N GLY A 20 -1.50 -3.16 9.67
CA GLY A 20 -0.60 -2.59 10.66
C GLY A 20 -0.73 -1.09 10.73
N ARG A 21 0.38 -0.43 10.99
CA ARG A 21 0.42 1.02 11.21
C ARG A 21 1.10 1.70 10.04
N LEU A 22 0.37 2.58 9.37
CA LEU A 22 0.89 3.31 8.23
C LEU A 22 1.34 4.68 8.71
N ILE A 23 2.58 4.77 9.11
CA ILE A 23 3.16 6.00 9.64
C ILE A 23 4.33 6.41 8.77
N VAL A 24 4.84 7.62 9.02
CA VAL A 24 5.99 8.14 8.29
C VAL A 24 7.18 7.22 8.50
N GLY A 25 8.03 7.10 7.49
CA GLY A 25 9.20 6.25 7.56
C GLY A 25 9.03 5.00 6.71
N ASP A 26 9.51 3.86 7.23
CA ASP A 26 9.54 2.63 6.45
C ASP A 26 8.17 2.19 5.91
N PRO A 27 7.09 2.19 6.72
CA PRO A 27 5.80 1.76 6.18
C PRO A 27 5.34 2.61 5.00
N ALA A 28 5.46 3.93 5.12
CA ALA A 28 5.05 4.82 4.04
C ALA A 28 5.94 4.64 2.82
N GLY A 29 7.24 4.45 3.06
CA GLY A 29 8.19 4.21 1.98
C GLY A 29 7.92 2.92 1.25
N GLN A 30 7.60 1.86 1.99
CA GLN A 30 7.28 0.58 1.39
C GLN A 30 6.07 0.68 0.48
N LEU A 31 5.03 1.38 0.94
CA LEU A 31 3.82 1.53 0.15
C LEU A 31 4.11 2.32 -1.12
N ARG A 32 4.87 3.40 -0.98
CA ARG A 32 5.21 4.23 -2.14
C ARG A 32 5.97 3.43 -3.18
N GLU A 33 6.95 2.64 -2.75
CA GLU A 33 7.75 1.86 -3.68
C GLU A 33 6.91 0.82 -4.39
N GLU A 34 5.99 0.20 -3.67
CA GLU A 34 5.13 -0.80 -4.28
C GLU A 34 4.25 -0.19 -5.37
N ILE A 35 3.70 0.99 -5.09
CA ILE A 35 2.87 1.68 -6.06
C ILE A 35 3.69 2.09 -7.27
N LEU A 36 4.90 2.57 -7.06
CA LEU A 36 5.77 2.98 -8.16
C LEU A 36 6.15 1.79 -9.03
N LYS A 37 6.44 0.64 -8.42
CA LYS A 37 6.75 -0.55 -9.20
C LYS A 37 5.59 -0.96 -10.08
N LEU A 38 4.38 -0.94 -9.52
CA LEU A 38 3.20 -1.32 -10.27
C LEU A 38 2.94 -0.35 -11.40
N SER A 39 3.08 0.92 -11.13
CA SER A 39 2.87 1.94 -12.14
C SER A 39 3.88 1.81 -13.26
N SER A 40 5.14 1.52 -12.93
CA SER A 40 6.17 1.32 -13.94
C SER A 40 5.90 0.10 -14.81
N ALA A 41 5.20 -0.88 -14.26
CA ALA A 41 4.83 -2.07 -15.01
C ALA A 41 3.55 -1.88 -15.82
N GLY A 42 2.98 -0.68 -15.81
CA GLY A 42 1.78 -0.40 -16.56
C GLY A 42 0.50 -0.73 -15.84
N GLN A 43 0.57 -1.08 -14.56
CA GLN A 43 -0.61 -1.43 -13.79
C GLN A 43 -1.10 -0.21 -13.04
N ASN A 44 -2.06 0.48 -13.63
CA ASN A 44 -2.53 1.75 -13.09
C ASN A 44 -3.82 1.65 -12.29
N ARG A 45 -4.42 0.47 -12.24
CA ARG A 45 -5.65 0.26 -11.47
C ARG A 45 -5.29 -0.40 -10.17
N ILE A 46 -5.17 0.43 -9.13
CA ILE A 46 -4.71 -0.03 -7.82
C ILE A 46 -5.74 0.37 -6.77
N ILE A 47 -6.15 -0.61 -5.99
CA ILE A 47 -7.08 -0.39 -4.88
C ILE A 47 -6.36 -0.69 -3.59
N LEU A 48 -6.43 0.24 -2.65
CA LEU A 48 -5.83 0.06 -1.34
C LEU A 48 -6.90 -0.37 -0.35
N ASN A 49 -6.69 -1.51 0.27
CA ASN A 49 -7.58 -2.00 1.31
C ASN A 49 -7.00 -1.63 2.66
N LEU A 50 -7.65 -0.69 3.34
CA LEU A 50 -7.17 -0.17 4.61
C LEU A 50 -7.89 -0.75 5.80
N GLN A 51 -8.66 -1.80 5.59
CA GLN A 51 -9.51 -2.34 6.64
C GLN A 51 -8.72 -2.78 7.88
N LYS A 52 -7.51 -3.27 7.66
CA LYS A 52 -6.68 -3.77 8.75
C LYS A 52 -5.56 -2.80 9.15
N VAL A 53 -5.69 -1.56 8.73
CA VAL A 53 -4.74 -0.54 9.13
C VAL A 53 -5.23 0.09 10.43
N ASP A 54 -4.42 -0.04 11.48
CA ASP A 54 -4.80 0.44 12.81
C ASP A 54 -4.67 1.94 12.94
N PHE A 55 -3.72 2.51 12.23
CA PHE A 55 -3.40 3.92 12.43
C PHE A 55 -2.79 4.49 11.17
N ILE A 56 -3.21 5.69 10.81
CA ILE A 56 -2.63 6.41 9.68
C ILE A 56 -2.21 7.78 10.16
N ASP A 57 -0.93 8.07 9.99
CA ASP A 57 -0.38 9.38 10.28
C ASP A 57 -0.54 10.24 9.03
N SER A 58 -0.88 11.52 9.21
CA SER A 58 -1.05 12.40 8.06
C SER A 58 0.23 12.51 7.23
N THR A 59 1.38 12.40 7.88
CA THR A 59 2.64 12.39 7.14
C THR A 59 2.89 11.06 6.46
N GLY A 60 2.26 10.00 6.93
CA GLY A 60 2.36 8.69 6.31
C GLY A 60 1.70 8.63 4.96
N LEU A 61 0.72 9.49 4.71
CA LEU A 61 0.07 9.56 3.43
C LEU A 61 0.76 10.50 2.44
N GLY A 62 1.57 11.35 2.99
CA GLY A 62 2.27 12.38 2.20
C GLY A 62 3.36 11.81 1.32
#